data_99539d7d93d240b95cfb08e620219e91
#
_entry.id   99539d7d93d240b95cfb08e620219e91
#
_cell.length_a   1.000
_cell.length_b   1.000
_cell.length_c   1.000
_cell.angle_alpha   90.00
_cell.angle_beta   90.00
_cell.angle_gamma   90.00
#
_symmetry.space_group_name_H-M   'P 1'
#
loop_
_entity.id
_entity.type
_entity.pdbx_description
1 polymer ?
#
loop_
_entity_poly.entity_id
_entity_poly.type
_entity_poly.pdbx_seq_one_letter_code
_entity_poly.pdbx_strand_id
1 'polypeptide(L)'
;PSEEAGYLAGVVAALTTRTNTVSTVGDIRIPPVDNWIAGYQAAVTATKPGVKLLNAYSNDVNDAAKCKEIALDQISQGSDVVFQVAGDCGLGAIDAACEKNVTAIGVDADQSAQGDCVLTSALKPLEESVFGVIKTFVDGDFKGGDNQFFGVEDLPDAKLLAPFTPAASQEIQDAVDKAEAALKDGSIDPPATVK
;
A
#
# COMPACT_ATOMS: atom_id res chain seq x y z
N PRO A 1 2.04 11.44 0.90
CA PRO A 1 1.59 10.92 -0.39
C PRO A 1 1.38 9.40 -0.36
N SER A 2 0.43 8.91 -1.18
CA SER A 2 0.06 7.49 -1.20
C SER A 2 1.17 6.60 -1.77
N GLU A 3 2.03 7.14 -2.63
CA GLU A 3 3.19 6.46 -3.21
C GLU A 3 4.23 6.07 -2.15
N GLU A 4 4.38 6.83 -1.08
CA GLU A 4 5.32 6.52 0.01
C GLU A 4 4.86 5.29 0.80
N ALA A 5 3.60 5.25 1.22
CA ALA A 5 3.04 4.09 1.91
C ALA A 5 2.95 2.87 0.98
N GLY A 6 2.63 3.10 -0.31
CA GLY A 6 2.73 2.08 -1.36
C GLY A 6 4.16 1.53 -1.49
N TYR A 7 5.17 2.39 -1.40
CA TYR A 7 6.57 1.97 -1.44
C TYR A 7 6.91 1.04 -0.28
N LEU A 8 6.53 1.39 0.95
CA LEU A 8 6.76 0.51 2.11
C LEU A 8 6.04 -0.84 1.95
N ALA A 9 4.80 -0.85 1.45
CA ALA A 9 4.09 -2.10 1.13
C ALA A 9 4.84 -2.94 0.09
N GLY A 10 5.46 -2.30 -0.90
CA GLY A 10 6.29 -2.97 -1.90
C GLY A 10 7.56 -3.60 -1.34
N VAL A 11 8.23 -2.95 -0.36
CA VAL A 11 9.36 -3.53 0.38
C VAL A 11 8.93 -4.81 1.10
N VAL A 12 7.78 -4.73 1.81
CA VAL A 12 7.19 -5.90 2.51
C VAL A 12 6.92 -7.03 1.53
N ALA A 13 6.28 -6.75 0.40
CA ALA A 13 5.93 -7.76 -0.59
C ALA A 13 7.16 -8.43 -1.21
N ALA A 14 8.19 -7.64 -1.56
CA ALA A 14 9.43 -8.15 -2.15
C ALA A 14 10.16 -9.13 -1.24
N LEU A 15 10.18 -8.87 0.07
CA LEU A 15 10.84 -9.71 1.06
C LEU A 15 9.97 -10.90 1.50
N THR A 16 8.65 -10.80 1.36
CA THR A 16 7.71 -11.87 1.72
C THR A 16 7.58 -12.93 0.63
N THR A 17 7.63 -12.53 -0.65
CA THR A 17 7.37 -13.46 -1.77
C THR A 17 8.37 -14.59 -1.84
N ARG A 18 7.85 -15.81 -1.99
CA ARG A 18 8.59 -17.07 -2.19
C ARG A 18 8.54 -17.52 -3.65
N THR A 19 7.49 -17.13 -4.39
CA THR A 19 7.30 -17.47 -5.80
C THR A 19 7.98 -16.50 -6.76
N ASN A 20 8.49 -15.36 -6.24
CA ASN A 20 8.95 -14.22 -7.02
C ASN A 20 7.84 -13.64 -7.93
N THR A 21 6.59 -13.72 -7.51
CA THR A 21 5.46 -13.09 -8.18
C THR A 21 4.58 -12.44 -7.13
N VAL A 22 4.32 -11.15 -7.29
CA VAL A 22 3.45 -10.37 -6.41
C VAL A 22 2.43 -9.60 -7.24
N SER A 23 1.33 -9.20 -6.64
CA SER A 23 0.26 -8.56 -7.38
C SER A 23 -0.37 -7.37 -6.67
N THR A 24 -1.04 -6.53 -7.48
CA THR A 24 -1.90 -5.45 -7.02
C THR A 24 -3.28 -5.58 -7.66
N VAL A 25 -4.32 -5.29 -6.85
CA VAL A 25 -5.70 -5.18 -7.31
C VAL A 25 -6.15 -3.75 -7.03
N GLY A 26 -6.33 -2.96 -8.10
CA GLY A 26 -6.88 -1.61 -8.01
C GLY A 26 -8.39 -1.58 -8.25
N ASP A 27 -9.07 -0.53 -7.81
CA ASP A 27 -10.46 -0.27 -8.19
C ASP A 27 -10.55 0.43 -9.55
N ILE A 28 -10.54 1.76 -9.58
CA ILE A 28 -10.61 2.57 -10.80
C ILE A 28 -9.23 3.17 -11.07
N ARG A 29 -8.82 3.17 -12.34
CA ARG A 29 -7.54 3.75 -12.74
C ARG A 29 -7.61 5.28 -12.69
N ILE A 30 -7.30 5.84 -11.54
CA ILE A 30 -7.22 7.26 -11.24
C ILE A 30 -5.94 7.58 -10.47
N PRO A 31 -5.43 8.83 -10.49
CA PRO A 31 -4.17 9.16 -9.84
C PRO A 31 -4.07 8.73 -8.37
N PRO A 32 -5.09 8.89 -7.50
CA PRO A 32 -4.97 8.44 -6.11
C PRO A 32 -4.72 6.94 -5.95
N VAL A 33 -5.25 6.10 -6.84
CA VAL A 33 -5.04 4.64 -6.84
C VAL A 33 -3.70 4.29 -7.48
N ASP A 34 -3.40 4.93 -8.63
CA ASP A 34 -2.15 4.70 -9.34
C ASP A 34 -0.92 5.07 -8.50
N ASN A 35 -1.00 6.09 -7.64
CA ASN A 35 0.10 6.47 -6.75
C ASN A 35 0.51 5.32 -5.82
N TRP A 36 -0.46 4.68 -5.15
CA TRP A 36 -0.18 3.51 -4.29
C TRP A 36 0.53 2.39 -5.06
N ILE A 37 -0.02 2.07 -6.24
CA ILE A 37 0.47 0.98 -7.08
C ILE A 37 1.86 1.31 -7.64
N ALA A 38 2.11 2.55 -8.03
CA ALA A 38 3.39 3.01 -8.55
C ALA A 38 4.51 2.91 -7.51
N GLY A 39 4.26 3.40 -6.30
CA GLY A 39 5.19 3.26 -5.18
C GLY A 39 5.51 1.80 -4.87
N TYR A 40 4.48 0.95 -4.81
CA TYR A 40 4.62 -0.49 -4.61
C TYR A 40 5.52 -1.14 -5.68
N GLN A 41 5.25 -0.88 -6.97
CA GLN A 41 6.03 -1.45 -8.08
C GLN A 41 7.49 -0.99 -8.05
N ALA A 42 7.73 0.29 -7.72
CA ALA A 42 9.07 0.84 -7.60
C ALA A 42 9.86 0.13 -6.50
N ALA A 43 9.26 -0.04 -5.33
CA ALA A 43 9.89 -0.70 -4.19
C ALA A 43 10.17 -2.18 -4.45
N VAL A 44 9.21 -2.92 -5.03
CA VAL A 44 9.43 -4.33 -5.40
C VAL A 44 10.62 -4.47 -6.33
N THR A 45 10.69 -3.61 -7.37
CA THR A 45 11.77 -3.64 -8.35
C THR A 45 13.13 -3.28 -7.73
N ALA A 46 13.15 -2.31 -6.82
CA ALA A 46 14.37 -1.87 -6.14
C ALA A 46 14.86 -2.88 -5.10
N THR A 47 13.94 -3.46 -4.33
CA THR A 47 14.27 -4.38 -3.22
C THR A 47 14.66 -5.76 -3.72
N LYS A 48 13.94 -6.31 -4.71
CA LYS A 48 14.18 -7.65 -5.25
C LYS A 48 14.02 -7.65 -6.78
N PRO A 49 15.07 -7.26 -7.52
CA PRO A 49 15.03 -7.26 -8.98
C PRO A 49 14.67 -8.63 -9.56
N GLY A 50 13.79 -8.63 -10.56
CA GLY A 50 13.34 -9.87 -11.23
C GLY A 50 12.05 -10.47 -10.66
N VAL A 51 11.47 -9.90 -9.62
CA VAL A 51 10.12 -10.26 -9.18
C VAL A 51 9.11 -9.86 -10.26
N LYS A 52 8.22 -10.79 -10.60
CA LYS A 52 7.12 -10.57 -11.54
C LYS A 52 6.03 -9.75 -10.84
N LEU A 53 5.64 -8.66 -11.46
CA LEU A 53 4.55 -7.79 -11.01
C LEU A 53 3.30 -8.04 -11.84
N LEU A 54 2.18 -8.36 -11.19
CA LEU A 54 0.86 -8.42 -11.80
C LEU A 54 0.04 -7.24 -11.31
N ASN A 55 -0.72 -6.60 -12.19
CA ASN A 55 -1.61 -5.50 -11.83
C ASN A 55 -2.90 -5.59 -12.63
N ALA A 56 -4.05 -5.43 -11.96
CA ALA A 56 -5.34 -5.34 -12.63
C ALA A 56 -6.27 -4.38 -11.87
N TYR A 57 -7.23 -3.81 -12.59
CA TYR A 57 -8.25 -2.91 -12.05
C TYR A 57 -9.63 -3.52 -12.21
N SER A 58 -10.43 -3.47 -11.16
CA SER A 58 -11.81 -3.97 -11.17
C SER A 58 -12.77 -3.05 -11.93
N ASN A 59 -12.45 -1.76 -12.04
CA ASN A 59 -13.34 -0.69 -12.47
C ASN A 59 -14.64 -0.64 -11.63
N ASP A 60 -14.52 -1.02 -10.36
CA ASP A 60 -15.61 -1.00 -9.39
C ASP A 60 -15.04 -0.85 -7.98
N VAL A 61 -15.58 0.08 -7.19
CA VAL A 61 -15.11 0.37 -5.83
C VAL A 61 -15.81 -0.46 -4.75
N ASN A 62 -16.91 -1.14 -5.10
CA ASN A 62 -17.79 -1.80 -4.13
C ASN A 62 -17.94 -3.31 -4.34
N ASP A 63 -17.76 -3.81 -5.57
CA ASP A 63 -18.00 -5.21 -5.90
C ASP A 63 -16.86 -6.13 -5.43
N ALA A 64 -16.97 -6.63 -4.20
CA ALA A 64 -15.99 -7.53 -3.62
C ALA A 64 -15.80 -8.84 -4.41
N ALA A 65 -16.85 -9.35 -5.07
CA ALA A 65 -16.74 -10.56 -5.88
C ALA A 65 -15.80 -10.36 -7.06
N LYS A 66 -15.85 -9.20 -7.70
CA LYS A 66 -15.00 -8.82 -8.82
C LYS A 66 -13.53 -8.75 -8.45
N CYS A 67 -13.20 -8.10 -7.32
CA CYS A 67 -11.82 -8.06 -6.82
C CYS A 67 -11.34 -9.45 -6.38
N LYS A 68 -12.23 -10.29 -5.85
CA LYS A 68 -11.92 -11.68 -5.50
C LYS A 68 -11.53 -12.48 -6.75
N GLU A 69 -12.30 -12.38 -7.83
CA GLU A 69 -11.99 -13.05 -9.11
C GLU A 69 -10.63 -12.61 -9.66
N ILE A 70 -10.34 -11.30 -9.64
CA ILE A 70 -9.05 -10.75 -10.09
C ILE A 70 -7.90 -11.32 -9.25
N ALA A 71 -8.03 -11.29 -7.92
CA ALA A 71 -7.01 -11.81 -7.03
C ALA A 71 -6.78 -13.31 -7.21
N LEU A 72 -7.86 -14.11 -7.36
CA LEU A 72 -7.77 -15.55 -7.64
C LEU A 72 -7.04 -15.83 -8.96
N ASP A 73 -7.32 -15.05 -10.02
CA ASP A 73 -6.62 -15.16 -11.30
C ASP A 73 -5.12 -14.85 -11.12
N GLN A 74 -4.76 -13.76 -10.44
CA GLN A 74 -3.37 -13.40 -10.17
C GLN A 74 -2.65 -14.45 -9.31
N ILE A 75 -3.32 -15.02 -8.31
CA ILE A 75 -2.78 -16.11 -7.49
C ILE A 75 -2.57 -17.36 -8.35
N SER A 76 -3.47 -17.68 -9.25
CA SER A 76 -3.31 -18.80 -10.20
C SER A 76 -2.10 -18.62 -11.14
N GLN A 77 -1.69 -17.38 -11.40
CA GLN A 77 -0.49 -17.02 -12.16
C GLN A 77 0.79 -17.02 -11.31
N GLY A 78 0.69 -17.38 -10.04
CA GLY A 78 1.81 -17.54 -9.11
C GLY A 78 1.99 -16.44 -8.09
N SER A 79 1.10 -15.42 -8.02
CA SER A 79 1.19 -14.40 -6.97
C SER A 79 0.99 -15.03 -5.59
N ASP A 80 1.91 -14.77 -4.68
CA ASP A 80 1.84 -15.19 -3.27
C ASP A 80 1.79 -14.02 -2.29
N VAL A 81 1.77 -12.79 -2.82
CA VAL A 81 1.49 -11.56 -2.06
C VAL A 81 0.56 -10.68 -2.88
N VAL A 82 -0.60 -10.34 -2.32
CA VAL A 82 -1.62 -9.50 -2.94
C VAL A 82 -1.75 -8.19 -2.17
N PHE A 83 -1.47 -7.08 -2.82
CA PHE A 83 -1.74 -5.74 -2.28
C PHE A 83 -3.02 -5.19 -2.90
N GLN A 84 -4.05 -4.98 -2.10
CA GLN A 84 -5.31 -4.40 -2.56
C GLN A 84 -5.30 -2.88 -2.42
N VAL A 85 -5.77 -2.18 -3.45
CA VAL A 85 -5.95 -0.72 -3.50
C VAL A 85 -7.32 -0.46 -4.16
N ALA A 86 -8.38 -1.00 -3.56
CA ALA A 86 -9.66 -1.11 -4.26
C ALA A 86 -10.89 -0.82 -3.39
N GLY A 87 -10.75 0.01 -2.35
CA GLY A 87 -11.88 0.35 -1.48
C GLY A 87 -12.57 -0.91 -0.92
N ASP A 88 -13.92 -0.93 -0.90
CA ASP A 88 -14.69 -2.08 -0.41
C ASP A 88 -14.56 -3.31 -1.32
N CYS A 89 -14.34 -3.12 -2.62
CA CYS A 89 -14.02 -4.21 -3.55
C CYS A 89 -12.79 -4.99 -3.09
N GLY A 90 -11.78 -4.28 -2.53
CA GLY A 90 -10.53 -4.85 -2.06
C GLY A 90 -10.66 -5.90 -0.95
N LEU A 91 -11.76 -5.87 -0.19
CA LEU A 91 -12.06 -6.93 0.80
C LEU A 91 -12.16 -8.30 0.13
N GLY A 92 -12.69 -8.37 -1.09
CA GLY A 92 -12.72 -9.61 -1.87
C GLY A 92 -11.32 -10.10 -2.26
N ALA A 93 -10.37 -9.19 -2.52
CA ALA A 93 -8.99 -9.58 -2.80
C ALA A 93 -8.29 -10.15 -1.55
N ILE A 94 -8.57 -9.58 -0.36
CA ILE A 94 -8.10 -10.14 0.92
C ILE A 94 -8.72 -11.52 1.15
N ASP A 95 -10.03 -11.69 0.93
CA ASP A 95 -10.71 -12.98 1.04
C ASP A 95 -10.07 -14.05 0.16
N ALA A 96 -9.74 -13.70 -1.10
CA ALA A 96 -9.06 -14.60 -2.03
C ALA A 96 -7.68 -15.02 -1.50
N ALA A 97 -6.90 -14.06 -0.98
CA ALA A 97 -5.59 -14.31 -0.42
C ALA A 97 -5.67 -15.25 0.79
N CYS A 98 -6.59 -14.99 1.72
CA CYS A 98 -6.82 -15.84 2.89
C CYS A 98 -7.27 -17.25 2.49
N GLU A 99 -8.22 -17.37 1.55
CA GLU A 99 -8.70 -18.67 1.03
C GLU A 99 -7.57 -19.52 0.43
N LYS A 100 -6.63 -18.88 -0.25
CA LYS A 100 -5.49 -19.54 -0.90
C LYS A 100 -4.25 -19.65 -0.04
N ASN A 101 -4.30 -19.20 1.23
CA ASN A 101 -3.18 -19.19 2.16
C ASN A 101 -1.94 -18.45 1.59
N VAL A 102 -2.17 -17.33 0.90
CA VAL A 102 -1.15 -16.39 0.48
C VAL A 102 -1.26 -15.09 1.28
N THR A 103 -0.23 -14.26 1.23
CA THR A 103 -0.19 -13.02 2.02
C THR A 103 -1.04 -11.93 1.40
N ALA A 104 -1.80 -11.21 2.21
CA ALA A 104 -2.45 -9.96 1.84
C ALA A 104 -1.77 -8.76 2.50
N ILE A 105 -1.78 -7.62 1.80
CA ILE A 105 -1.45 -6.30 2.35
C ILE A 105 -2.70 -5.43 2.15
N GLY A 106 -3.17 -4.83 3.25
CA GLY A 106 -4.32 -3.93 3.24
C GLY A 106 -3.96 -2.49 2.85
N VAL A 107 -4.97 -1.62 2.72
CA VAL A 107 -4.82 -0.20 2.36
C VAL A 107 -5.71 0.71 3.20
N ASP A 108 -5.35 1.98 3.27
CA ASP A 108 -6.02 3.10 3.93
C ASP A 108 -6.05 3.00 5.46
N ALA A 109 -6.54 1.89 6.01
CA ALA A 109 -6.65 1.62 7.44
C ALA A 109 -6.08 0.23 7.78
N ASP A 110 -5.91 -0.07 9.05
CA ASP A 110 -5.52 -1.40 9.50
C ASP A 110 -6.62 -2.42 9.20
N GLN A 111 -6.33 -3.35 8.31
CA GLN A 111 -7.23 -4.41 7.85
C GLN A 111 -6.87 -5.80 8.43
N SER A 112 -6.05 -5.85 9.48
CA SER A 112 -5.66 -7.12 10.14
C SER A 112 -6.85 -7.94 10.64
N ALA A 113 -7.97 -7.27 10.97
CA ALA A 113 -9.20 -7.92 11.37
C ALA A 113 -9.91 -8.72 10.25
N GLN A 114 -9.51 -8.54 8.99
CA GLN A 114 -10.08 -9.27 7.85
C GLN A 114 -9.61 -10.72 7.77
N GLY A 115 -8.45 -11.04 8.37
CA GLY A 115 -7.96 -12.41 8.44
C GLY A 115 -6.46 -12.51 8.70
N ASP A 116 -6.03 -13.69 9.17
CA ASP A 116 -4.63 -13.98 9.51
C ASP A 116 -3.66 -13.91 8.32
N CYS A 117 -4.19 -13.84 7.10
CA CYS A 117 -3.40 -13.67 5.88
C CYS A 117 -2.91 -12.22 5.69
N VAL A 118 -3.51 -11.24 6.39
CA VAL A 118 -3.12 -9.83 6.32
C VAL A 118 -1.85 -9.64 7.15
N LEU A 119 -0.73 -9.39 6.49
CA LEU A 119 0.56 -9.21 7.15
C LEU A 119 0.70 -7.82 7.79
N THR A 120 0.23 -6.80 7.09
CA THR A 120 0.15 -5.40 7.47
C THR A 120 -0.79 -4.65 6.53
N SER A 121 -0.99 -3.35 6.74
CA SER A 121 -1.75 -2.49 5.85
C SER A 121 -1.01 -1.19 5.60
N ALA A 122 -1.00 -0.71 4.36
CA ALA A 122 -0.48 0.60 4.03
C ALA A 122 -1.51 1.67 4.43
N LEU A 123 -1.11 2.55 5.33
CA LEU A 123 -2.01 3.51 5.98
C LEU A 123 -2.06 4.84 5.23
N LYS A 124 -3.22 5.47 5.30
CA LYS A 124 -3.44 6.85 4.87
C LYS A 124 -3.69 7.71 6.10
N PRO A 125 -2.73 8.54 6.54
CA PRO A 125 -2.82 9.30 7.79
C PRO A 125 -3.77 10.50 7.62
N LEU A 126 -5.07 10.22 7.50
CA LEU A 126 -6.11 11.24 7.27
C LEU A 126 -6.31 12.12 8.51
N GLU A 127 -6.23 11.54 9.72
CA GLU A 127 -6.42 12.28 10.97
C GLU A 127 -5.35 13.35 11.11
N GLU A 128 -4.09 12.99 10.95
CA GLU A 128 -2.94 13.91 11.04
C GLU A 128 -2.99 14.97 9.95
N SER A 129 -3.34 14.58 8.72
CA SER A 129 -3.47 15.51 7.59
C SER A 129 -4.58 16.54 7.82
N VAL A 130 -5.76 16.09 8.24
CA VAL A 130 -6.91 16.98 8.53
C VAL A 130 -6.59 17.88 9.72
N PHE A 131 -5.99 17.33 10.78
CA PHE A 131 -5.56 18.12 11.93
C PHE A 131 -4.55 19.20 11.53
N GLY A 132 -3.58 18.87 10.69
CA GLY A 132 -2.60 19.82 10.15
C GLY A 132 -3.26 20.97 9.42
N VAL A 133 -4.23 20.71 8.55
CA VAL A 133 -4.99 21.76 7.82
C VAL A 133 -5.79 22.64 8.79
N ILE A 134 -6.49 22.04 9.76
CA ILE A 134 -7.26 22.78 10.76
C ILE A 134 -6.32 23.68 11.58
N LYS A 135 -5.16 23.18 11.95
CA LYS A 135 -4.16 23.93 12.71
C LYS A 135 -3.68 25.15 11.92
N THR A 136 -3.32 24.99 10.64
CA THR A 136 -2.91 26.16 9.81
C THR A 136 -4.00 27.20 9.70
N PHE A 137 -5.29 26.78 9.66
CA PHE A 137 -6.44 27.70 9.65
C PHE A 137 -6.55 28.46 10.98
N VAL A 138 -6.43 27.79 12.12
CA VAL A 138 -6.50 28.41 13.46
C VAL A 138 -5.35 29.38 13.69
N ASP A 139 -4.14 29.03 13.22
CA ASP A 139 -2.94 29.85 13.34
C ASP A 139 -2.96 31.08 12.40
N GLY A 140 -3.90 31.14 11.46
CA GLY A 140 -4.07 32.25 10.50
C GLY A 140 -3.17 32.12 9.25
N ASP A 141 -2.51 31.00 9.06
CA ASP A 141 -1.57 30.74 7.96
C ASP A 141 -2.21 30.00 6.77
N PHE A 142 -3.49 29.61 6.88
CA PHE A 142 -4.19 28.88 5.83
C PHE A 142 -4.33 29.72 4.56
N LYS A 143 -3.90 29.12 3.43
CA LYS A 143 -4.07 29.67 2.08
C LYS A 143 -4.95 28.74 1.29
N GLY A 144 -6.14 29.23 0.92
CA GLY A 144 -7.06 28.49 0.05
C GLY A 144 -6.66 28.57 -1.43
N GLY A 145 -7.17 27.62 -2.23
CA GLY A 145 -7.01 27.60 -3.69
C GLY A 145 -5.95 26.63 -4.20
N ASP A 146 -5.08 26.12 -3.34
CA ASP A 146 -4.06 25.13 -3.70
C ASP A 146 -4.35 23.76 -3.08
N ASN A 147 -3.91 22.71 -3.75
CA ASN A 147 -3.87 21.37 -3.17
C ASN A 147 -2.74 21.31 -2.15
N GLN A 148 -3.04 20.82 -0.95
CA GLN A 148 -2.03 20.55 0.06
C GLN A 148 -1.67 19.06 0.02
N PHE A 149 -0.38 18.77 0.00
CA PHE A 149 0.17 17.44 0.06
C PHE A 149 0.95 17.30 1.36
N PHE A 150 0.75 16.20 2.06
CA PHE A 150 1.46 15.89 3.29
C PHE A 150 2.24 14.59 3.09
N GLY A 151 3.56 14.71 3.00
CA GLY A 151 4.49 13.59 2.96
C GLY A 151 4.89 13.11 4.34
N VAL A 152 5.67 12.06 4.39
CA VAL A 152 6.22 11.53 5.64
C VAL A 152 7.11 12.56 6.36
N GLU A 153 7.70 13.49 5.63
CA GLU A 153 8.46 14.61 6.19
C GLU A 153 7.58 15.65 6.91
N ASP A 154 6.35 15.85 6.43
CA ASP A 154 5.40 16.82 6.99
C ASP A 154 4.64 16.25 8.19
N LEU A 155 4.53 14.95 8.29
CA LEU A 155 3.78 14.21 9.31
C LEU A 155 4.71 13.23 10.05
N PRO A 156 5.68 13.71 10.83
CA PRO A 156 6.76 12.88 11.41
C PRO A 156 6.26 11.79 12.36
N ASP A 157 5.08 11.99 12.97
CA ASP A 157 4.47 11.04 13.91
C ASP A 157 3.48 10.09 13.23
N ALA A 158 3.13 10.34 11.95
CA ALA A 158 2.20 9.50 11.22
C ALA A 158 2.84 8.14 10.89
N LYS A 159 2.05 7.10 11.00
CA LYS A 159 2.43 5.75 10.57
C LYS A 159 1.95 5.50 9.16
N LEU A 160 2.86 5.08 8.28
CA LEU A 160 2.53 4.70 6.90
C LEU A 160 2.23 3.20 6.75
N LEU A 161 2.57 2.39 7.75
CA LEU A 161 2.16 0.99 7.85
C LEU A 161 1.50 0.70 9.20
N ALA A 162 0.48 -0.14 9.18
CA ALA A 162 -0.09 -0.74 10.38
C ALA A 162 0.91 -1.68 11.06
N PRO A 163 0.73 -1.99 12.35
CA PRO A 163 1.56 -2.98 13.01
C PRO A 163 1.59 -4.29 12.23
N PHE A 164 2.76 -4.89 12.17
CA PHE A 164 2.91 -6.20 11.55
C PHE A 164 2.25 -7.29 12.40
N THR A 165 1.63 -8.26 11.75
CA THR A 165 1.27 -9.51 12.42
C THR A 165 2.53 -10.31 12.78
N PRO A 166 2.45 -11.27 13.73
CA PRO A 166 3.62 -12.07 14.14
C PRO A 166 4.29 -12.88 13.02
N ALA A 167 3.65 -12.96 11.85
CA ALA A 167 4.22 -13.64 10.69
C ALA A 167 5.35 -12.85 10.00
N ALA A 168 5.47 -11.54 10.26
CA ALA A 168 6.54 -10.72 9.69
C ALA A 168 7.87 -11.00 10.40
N SER A 169 8.91 -11.34 9.61
CA SER A 169 10.26 -11.50 10.14
C SER A 169 10.88 -10.17 10.57
N GLN A 170 11.88 -10.23 11.46
CA GLN A 170 12.64 -9.03 11.85
C GLN A 170 13.33 -8.38 10.64
N GLU A 171 13.79 -9.18 9.67
CA GLU A 171 14.38 -8.67 8.43
C GLU A 171 13.44 -7.76 7.65
N ILE A 172 12.13 -8.10 7.57
CA ILE A 172 11.14 -7.27 6.91
C ILE A 172 10.96 -5.96 7.67
N GLN A 173 10.86 -6.03 9.00
CA GLN A 173 10.69 -4.83 9.84
C GLN A 173 11.89 -3.89 9.72
N ASP A 174 13.10 -4.40 9.82
CA ASP A 174 14.35 -3.62 9.68
C ASP A 174 14.47 -2.97 8.29
N ALA A 175 14.05 -3.67 7.24
CA ALA A 175 14.07 -3.14 5.88
C ALA A 175 13.02 -2.03 5.68
N VAL A 176 11.85 -2.16 6.29
CA VAL A 176 10.81 -1.13 6.29
C VAL A 176 11.29 0.11 7.04
N ASP A 177 11.86 -0.05 8.24
CA ASP A 177 12.38 1.08 9.03
C ASP A 177 13.47 1.85 8.24
N LYS A 178 14.33 1.12 7.54
CA LYS A 178 15.35 1.74 6.67
C LYS A 178 14.74 2.47 5.48
N ALA A 179 13.72 1.90 4.86
CA ALA A 179 13.04 2.54 3.73
C ALA A 179 12.26 3.78 4.20
N GLU A 180 11.58 3.73 5.35
CA GLU A 180 10.90 4.88 5.93
C GLU A 180 11.88 6.01 6.26
N ALA A 181 13.04 5.71 6.81
CA ALA A 181 14.08 6.71 7.04
C ALA A 181 14.56 7.37 5.74
N ALA A 182 14.70 6.58 4.66
CA ALA A 182 15.13 7.06 3.35
C ALA A 182 14.04 7.89 2.62
N LEU A 183 12.76 7.62 2.89
CA LEU A 183 11.66 8.48 2.46
C LEU A 183 11.68 9.81 3.22
N LYS A 184 11.89 9.77 4.55
CA LYS A 184 11.95 10.97 5.41
C LYS A 184 13.10 11.91 5.07
N ASP A 185 14.24 11.39 4.69
CA ASP A 185 15.42 12.20 4.32
C ASP A 185 15.47 12.56 2.82
N GLY A 186 14.46 12.14 2.03
CA GLY A 186 14.34 12.43 0.61
C GLY A 186 15.30 11.65 -0.30
N SER A 187 16.03 10.66 0.24
CA SER A 187 16.91 9.82 -0.59
C SER A 187 16.15 8.80 -1.43
N ILE A 188 14.89 8.54 -1.09
CA ILE A 188 13.92 7.82 -1.89
C ILE A 188 12.75 8.76 -2.21
N ASP A 189 12.45 8.93 -3.50
CA ASP A 189 11.29 9.66 -4.02
C ASP A 189 10.50 8.70 -4.94
N PRO A 190 9.43 8.07 -4.44
CA PRO A 190 8.68 7.09 -5.21
C PRO A 190 7.90 7.74 -6.36
N PRO A 191 7.81 7.09 -7.53
CA PRO A 191 7.01 7.60 -8.63
C PRO A 191 5.50 7.55 -8.30
N ALA A 192 4.76 8.54 -8.80
CA ALA A 192 3.31 8.63 -8.68
C ALA A 192 2.54 8.04 -9.88
N THR A 193 3.23 7.39 -10.83
CA THR A 193 2.61 6.83 -12.05
C THR A 193 3.00 5.38 -12.27
N VAL A 194 2.00 4.55 -12.51
CA VAL A 194 2.16 3.11 -12.85
C VAL A 194 2.84 2.97 -14.20
N LYS A 195 3.82 2.06 -14.29
CA LYS A 195 4.54 1.73 -15.53
C LYS A 195 3.81 0.68 -16.37
#